data_87210c32e12b14ae83cdf98fa871460e
#
_entry.id   87210c32e12b14ae83cdf98fa871460e
#
_cell.length_a   1.000
_cell.length_b   1.000
_cell.length_c   1.000
_cell.angle_alpha   90.00
_cell.angle_beta   90.00
_cell.angle_gamma   90.00
#
_symmetry.space_group_name_H-M   'P 1'
#
loop_
_entity.id
_entity.type
_entity.pdbx_description
1 polymer ?
#
loop_
_entity_poly.entity_id
_entity_poly.type
_entity_poly.pdbx_seq_one_letter_code
_entity_poly.pdbx_strand_id
1 'polypeptide(L)'
;LNRPTSGSVIVDGKDLTKMSESELREERRSIGMIFQHFNLLSSRTVYGNVALPLELAGMPKDKIREKVMPLIELVGLSEHVNKYPSQLSGGQKQRVGIARALSSDPKILLSDEATSALDPETTQATLQLLKKINKELGLTIVMITHEMDVVKQICNRVVVMNKGVVVEEGDVLEVFRDPKNEVTQAMLGTALAARTIPASMVERVKKVLNTPGENGRKNHLIRLTFVGSSTTEPVLSRACSKFDLDFNILLGQVDEIQSESY
;
A
#
# COMPACT_ATOMS: atom_id res chain seq x y z
N LEU A 1 2.30 9.37 -20.39
CA LEU A 1 1.57 10.34 -19.58
C LEU A 1 0.92 11.37 -20.51
N ASN A 2 -0.41 11.49 -20.43
CA ASN A 2 -1.15 12.48 -21.19
C ASN A 2 -1.03 13.86 -20.51
N ARG A 3 -1.08 14.93 -21.29
CA ARG A 3 -1.17 16.27 -20.71
C ARG A 3 -2.56 16.49 -20.12
N PRO A 4 -2.68 17.12 -18.94
CA PRO A 4 -3.99 17.44 -18.38
C PRO A 4 -4.67 18.50 -19.25
N THR A 5 -6.01 18.46 -19.29
CA THR A 5 -6.82 19.48 -20.01
C THR A 5 -6.71 20.85 -19.31
N SER A 6 -6.59 20.84 -17.98
CA SER A 6 -6.42 22.04 -17.16
C SER A 6 -5.66 21.70 -15.87
N GLY A 7 -5.22 22.71 -15.14
CA GLY A 7 -4.43 22.56 -13.92
C GLY A 7 -2.95 22.33 -14.19
N SER A 8 -2.19 21.98 -13.15
CA SER A 8 -0.75 21.73 -13.19
C SER A 8 -0.39 20.41 -12.55
N VAL A 9 0.69 19.80 -13.02
CA VAL A 9 1.30 18.59 -12.43
C VAL A 9 2.71 18.96 -12.02
N ILE A 10 2.91 19.06 -10.71
CA ILE A 10 4.20 19.42 -10.12
C ILE A 10 4.88 18.18 -9.57
N VAL A 11 6.07 17.89 -10.06
CA VAL A 11 6.90 16.75 -9.60
C VAL A 11 8.29 17.29 -9.26
N ASP A 12 8.73 17.04 -8.03
CA ASP A 12 10.03 17.53 -7.53
C ASP A 12 10.23 19.06 -7.78
N GLY A 13 9.17 19.85 -7.53
CA GLY A 13 9.16 21.31 -7.72
C GLY A 13 9.05 21.78 -9.17
N LYS A 14 8.97 20.88 -10.16
CA LYS A 14 8.90 21.19 -11.58
C LYS A 14 7.49 20.99 -12.13
N ASP A 15 6.95 21.99 -12.82
CA ASP A 15 5.64 21.90 -13.48
C ASP A 15 5.76 21.19 -14.84
N LEU A 16 5.41 19.91 -14.85
CA LEU A 16 5.48 19.07 -16.05
C LEU A 16 4.55 19.54 -17.17
N THR A 17 3.50 20.30 -16.86
CA THR A 17 2.52 20.76 -17.86
C THR A 17 3.07 21.84 -18.78
N LYS A 18 4.08 22.58 -18.32
CA LYS A 18 4.74 23.66 -19.05
C LYS A 18 5.96 23.22 -19.86
N MET A 19 6.38 21.97 -19.70
CA MET A 19 7.57 21.44 -20.34
C MET A 19 7.35 21.09 -21.81
N SER A 20 8.37 21.25 -22.61
CA SER A 20 8.45 20.71 -23.97
C SER A 20 8.54 19.16 -23.93
N GLU A 21 8.29 18.50 -25.07
CA GLU A 21 8.39 17.04 -25.15
C GLU A 21 9.80 16.50 -24.86
N SER A 22 10.84 17.28 -25.18
CA SER A 22 12.23 16.92 -24.87
C SER A 22 12.50 16.99 -23.37
N GLU A 23 12.07 18.06 -22.71
CA GLU A 23 12.18 18.23 -21.26
C GLU A 23 11.38 17.16 -20.51
N LEU A 24 10.13 16.86 -20.93
CA LEU A 24 9.32 15.78 -20.37
C LEU A 24 10.00 14.41 -20.49
N ARG A 25 10.71 14.15 -21.60
CA ARG A 25 11.44 12.90 -21.79
C ARG A 25 12.58 12.76 -20.78
N GLU A 26 13.30 13.83 -20.49
CA GLU A 26 14.33 13.83 -19.46
C GLU A 26 13.73 13.66 -18.06
N GLU A 27 12.67 14.42 -17.73
CA GLU A 27 12.03 14.30 -16.42
C GLU A 27 11.40 12.91 -16.18
N ARG A 28 10.88 12.26 -17.21
CA ARG A 28 10.37 10.88 -17.11
C ARG A 28 11.45 9.86 -16.69
N ARG A 29 12.73 10.15 -16.92
CA ARG A 29 13.83 9.29 -16.44
C ARG A 29 13.98 9.31 -14.93
N SER A 30 13.57 10.41 -14.29
CA SER A 30 13.55 10.53 -12.82
C SER A 30 12.32 9.85 -12.16
N ILE A 31 11.44 9.27 -12.97
CA ILE A 31 10.24 8.58 -12.52
C ILE A 31 10.35 7.10 -12.91
N GLY A 32 10.52 6.23 -11.95
CA GLY A 32 10.46 4.78 -12.15
C GLY A 32 9.00 4.31 -12.21
N MET A 33 8.73 3.24 -12.97
CA MET A 33 7.39 2.66 -13.03
C MET A 33 7.44 1.14 -12.92
N ILE A 34 6.67 0.60 -11.97
CA ILE A 34 6.40 -0.82 -11.79
C ILE A 34 5.00 -1.08 -12.34
N PHE A 35 4.89 -2.03 -13.26
CA PHE A 35 3.65 -2.35 -13.95
C PHE A 35 3.00 -3.60 -13.38
N GLN A 36 1.68 -3.68 -13.43
CA GLN A 36 0.87 -4.82 -13.02
C GLN A 36 1.29 -6.14 -13.69
N HIS A 37 1.55 -6.11 -14.99
CA HIS A 37 1.91 -7.30 -15.81
C HIS A 37 3.41 -7.41 -16.09
N PHE A 38 4.26 -6.89 -15.19
CA PHE A 38 5.73 -6.90 -15.25
C PHE A 38 6.32 -6.19 -16.48
N ASN A 39 5.72 -6.28 -17.64
CA ASN A 39 6.15 -5.69 -18.93
C ASN A 39 7.63 -5.96 -19.26
N LEU A 40 8.11 -7.19 -19.00
CA LEU A 40 9.45 -7.60 -19.31
C LEU A 40 9.58 -7.96 -20.79
N LEU A 41 10.72 -7.62 -21.38
CA LEU A 41 11.06 -8.06 -22.73
C LEU A 41 11.46 -9.53 -22.69
N SER A 42 10.66 -10.40 -23.32
CA SER A 42 10.87 -11.85 -23.35
C SER A 42 12.18 -12.28 -24.02
N SER A 43 12.66 -11.46 -24.96
CA SER A 43 13.91 -11.67 -25.69
C SER A 43 15.17 -11.24 -24.92
N ARG A 44 15.02 -10.66 -23.73
CA ARG A 44 16.13 -10.19 -22.88
C ARG A 44 16.20 -10.97 -21.59
N THR A 45 17.41 -11.19 -21.12
CA THR A 45 17.68 -11.78 -19.81
C THR A 45 17.24 -10.84 -18.67
N VAL A 46 17.33 -11.28 -17.42
CA VAL A 46 17.18 -10.42 -16.23
C VAL A 46 18.08 -9.20 -16.33
N TYR A 47 19.38 -9.41 -16.56
CA TYR A 47 20.33 -8.31 -16.77
C TYR A 47 19.90 -7.36 -17.88
N GLY A 48 19.55 -7.90 -19.05
CA GLY A 48 19.14 -7.08 -20.19
C GLY A 48 17.86 -6.29 -19.98
N ASN A 49 16.92 -6.80 -19.17
CA ASN A 49 15.72 -6.06 -18.79
C ASN A 49 16.05 -4.91 -17.84
N VAL A 50 16.89 -5.12 -16.84
CA VAL A 50 17.30 -4.07 -15.87
C VAL A 50 18.21 -3.03 -16.53
N ALA A 51 19.06 -3.43 -17.48
CA ALA A 51 19.96 -2.54 -18.21
C ALA A 51 19.24 -1.63 -19.22
N LEU A 52 18.04 -2.02 -19.69
CA LEU A 52 17.35 -1.36 -20.80
C LEU A 52 17.20 0.17 -20.65
N PRO A 53 16.75 0.73 -19.52
CA PRO A 53 16.64 2.18 -19.38
C PRO A 53 17.97 2.90 -19.53
N LEU A 54 19.06 2.30 -19.05
CA LEU A 54 20.41 2.88 -19.14
C LEU A 54 20.99 2.80 -20.55
N GLU A 55 20.71 1.69 -21.27
CA GLU A 55 21.05 1.56 -22.70
C GLU A 55 20.34 2.64 -23.55
N LEU A 56 19.04 2.85 -23.29
CA LEU A 56 18.26 3.88 -23.97
C LEU A 56 18.73 5.31 -23.63
N ALA A 57 19.34 5.49 -22.47
CA ALA A 57 19.99 6.72 -22.06
C ALA A 57 21.38 6.93 -22.68
N GLY A 58 21.88 5.94 -23.45
CA GLY A 58 23.21 6.02 -24.09
C GLY A 58 24.38 5.80 -23.12
N MET A 59 24.14 5.20 -21.95
CA MET A 59 25.20 4.97 -20.96
C MET A 59 26.22 3.92 -21.48
N PRO A 60 27.55 4.12 -21.25
CA PRO A 60 28.55 3.13 -21.58
C PRO A 60 28.35 1.78 -20.87
N LYS A 61 28.67 0.68 -21.56
CA LYS A 61 28.41 -0.69 -21.06
C LYS A 61 29.01 -0.98 -19.69
N ASP A 62 30.22 -0.50 -19.43
CA ASP A 62 30.89 -0.72 -18.16
C ASP A 62 30.13 -0.02 -17.01
N LYS A 63 29.66 1.18 -17.24
CA LYS A 63 28.84 1.94 -16.28
C LYS A 63 27.45 1.30 -16.06
N ILE A 64 26.88 0.73 -17.11
CA ILE A 64 25.62 -0.03 -16.99
C ILE A 64 25.83 -1.22 -16.06
N ARG A 65 26.93 -1.97 -16.23
CA ARG A 65 27.20 -3.14 -15.38
C ARG A 65 27.41 -2.74 -13.91
N GLU A 66 28.14 -1.68 -13.65
CA GLU A 66 28.37 -1.13 -12.29
C GLU A 66 27.05 -0.79 -11.59
N LYS A 67 26.04 -0.29 -12.30
CA LYS A 67 24.75 0.06 -11.76
C LYS A 67 23.77 -1.11 -11.65
N VAL A 68 23.74 -1.97 -12.66
CA VAL A 68 22.74 -3.04 -12.77
C VAL A 68 22.99 -4.18 -11.78
N MET A 69 24.25 -4.57 -11.58
CA MET A 69 24.55 -5.71 -10.71
C MET A 69 24.13 -5.51 -9.26
N PRO A 70 24.37 -4.36 -8.61
CA PRO A 70 23.88 -4.09 -7.25
C PRO A 70 22.36 -4.08 -7.14
N LEU A 71 21.63 -3.62 -8.17
CA LEU A 71 20.18 -3.65 -8.19
C LEU A 71 19.61 -5.06 -8.29
N ILE A 72 20.25 -5.93 -9.09
CA ILE A 72 19.88 -7.35 -9.20
C ILE A 72 20.13 -8.04 -7.85
N GLU A 73 21.21 -7.73 -7.16
CA GLU A 73 21.49 -8.22 -5.82
C GLU A 73 20.48 -7.70 -4.79
N LEU A 74 20.16 -6.42 -4.81
CA LEU A 74 19.16 -5.79 -3.93
C LEU A 74 17.81 -6.50 -3.97
N VAL A 75 17.39 -6.93 -5.17
CA VAL A 75 16.12 -7.65 -5.35
C VAL A 75 16.26 -9.18 -5.19
N GLY A 76 17.44 -9.69 -4.83
CA GLY A 76 17.71 -11.11 -4.57
C GLY A 76 17.68 -11.99 -5.81
N LEU A 77 18.19 -11.50 -6.94
CA LEU A 77 18.20 -12.23 -8.23
C LEU A 77 19.60 -12.49 -8.79
N SER A 78 20.65 -12.46 -7.96
CA SER A 78 22.04 -12.67 -8.38
C SER A 78 22.28 -13.97 -9.15
N GLU A 79 21.61 -15.06 -8.75
CA GLU A 79 21.71 -16.36 -9.43
C GLU A 79 20.88 -16.44 -10.73
N HIS A 80 20.09 -15.41 -11.01
CA HIS A 80 19.14 -15.38 -12.13
C HIS A 80 19.54 -14.41 -13.25
N VAL A 81 20.71 -13.78 -13.16
CA VAL A 81 21.18 -12.69 -14.04
C VAL A 81 21.02 -13.02 -15.54
N ASN A 82 21.34 -14.25 -15.92
CA ASN A 82 21.32 -14.71 -17.31
C ASN A 82 20.01 -15.42 -17.71
N LYS A 83 19.04 -15.57 -16.80
CA LYS A 83 17.75 -16.21 -17.11
C LYS A 83 16.84 -15.26 -17.89
N TYR A 84 15.99 -15.85 -18.72
CA TYR A 84 14.95 -15.15 -19.46
C TYR A 84 13.64 -15.12 -18.65
N PRO A 85 12.71 -14.19 -18.92
CA PRO A 85 11.43 -14.12 -18.22
C PRO A 85 10.61 -15.41 -18.20
N SER A 86 10.70 -16.23 -19.26
CA SER A 86 10.05 -17.54 -19.32
C SER A 86 10.54 -18.55 -18.28
N GLN A 87 11.72 -18.34 -17.72
CA GLN A 87 12.38 -19.20 -16.73
C GLN A 87 12.17 -18.71 -15.28
N LEU A 88 11.36 -17.67 -15.08
CA LEU A 88 11.16 -17.01 -13.79
C LEU A 88 9.73 -17.21 -13.28
N SER A 89 9.59 -17.34 -11.95
CA SER A 89 8.28 -17.25 -11.29
C SER A 89 7.67 -15.85 -11.41
N GLY A 90 6.38 -15.70 -11.09
CA GLY A 90 5.70 -14.40 -11.06
C GLY A 90 6.41 -13.39 -10.16
N GLY A 91 6.74 -13.77 -8.92
CA GLY A 91 7.47 -12.91 -8.00
C GLY A 91 8.87 -12.55 -8.44
N GLN A 92 9.58 -13.47 -9.10
CA GLN A 92 10.89 -13.17 -9.69
C GLN A 92 10.76 -12.16 -10.84
N LYS A 93 9.75 -12.30 -11.71
CA LYS A 93 9.46 -11.31 -12.77
C LYS A 93 9.16 -9.94 -12.18
N GLN A 94 8.38 -9.88 -11.10
CA GLN A 94 8.08 -8.62 -10.40
C GLN A 94 9.36 -7.96 -9.87
N ARG A 95 10.24 -8.72 -9.23
CA ARG A 95 11.54 -8.23 -8.75
C ARG A 95 12.43 -7.70 -9.87
N VAL A 96 12.41 -8.32 -11.06
CA VAL A 96 13.10 -7.77 -12.26
C VAL A 96 12.47 -6.43 -12.66
N GLY A 97 11.13 -6.32 -12.65
CA GLY A 97 10.41 -5.08 -12.92
C GLY A 97 10.78 -3.95 -11.94
N ILE A 98 10.90 -4.28 -10.65
CA ILE A 98 11.35 -3.35 -9.61
C ILE A 98 12.80 -2.90 -9.88
N ALA A 99 13.73 -3.83 -10.09
CA ALA A 99 15.14 -3.50 -10.37
C ALA A 99 15.28 -2.62 -11.62
N ARG A 100 14.51 -2.92 -12.67
CA ARG A 100 14.47 -2.09 -13.89
C ARG A 100 13.96 -0.68 -13.61
N ALA A 101 12.90 -0.54 -12.80
CA ALA A 101 12.34 0.76 -12.46
C ALA A 101 13.34 1.62 -11.65
N LEU A 102 14.21 0.99 -10.87
CA LEU A 102 15.25 1.65 -10.09
C LEU A 102 16.50 2.00 -10.89
N SER A 103 16.73 1.39 -12.06
CA SER A 103 18.01 1.49 -12.77
C SER A 103 18.39 2.91 -13.22
N SER A 104 17.39 3.78 -13.45
CA SER A 104 17.61 5.20 -13.82
C SER A 104 17.80 6.14 -12.62
N ASP A 105 18.00 5.63 -11.42
CA ASP A 105 18.08 6.39 -10.15
C ASP A 105 16.88 7.35 -9.99
N PRO A 106 15.65 6.83 -10.02
CA PRO A 106 14.46 7.67 -9.96
C PRO A 106 14.32 8.33 -8.58
N LYS A 107 13.70 9.51 -8.55
CA LYS A 107 13.28 10.17 -7.29
C LYS A 107 11.91 9.70 -6.83
N ILE A 108 11.08 9.28 -7.79
CA ILE A 108 9.72 8.82 -7.55
C ILE A 108 9.53 7.46 -8.23
N LEU A 109 8.91 6.54 -7.51
CA LEU A 109 8.54 5.22 -8.01
C LEU A 109 7.02 5.12 -8.06
N LEU A 110 6.46 4.99 -9.25
CA LEU A 110 5.05 4.71 -9.46
C LEU A 110 4.84 3.21 -9.48
N SER A 111 3.90 2.70 -8.70
CA SER A 111 3.55 1.29 -8.61
C SER A 111 2.08 1.11 -8.98
N ASP A 112 1.82 0.49 -10.13
CA ASP A 112 0.48 0.26 -10.64
C ASP A 112 0.11 -1.21 -10.38
N GLU A 113 -0.74 -1.45 -9.37
CA GLU A 113 -1.21 -2.78 -8.94
C GLU A 113 -0.12 -3.87 -8.92
N ALA A 114 1.06 -3.54 -8.43
CA ALA A 114 2.26 -4.38 -8.51
C ALA A 114 2.15 -5.74 -7.78
N THR A 115 1.13 -5.95 -6.97
CA THR A 115 0.90 -7.17 -6.17
C THR A 115 -0.31 -7.97 -6.61
N SER A 116 -1.21 -7.42 -7.42
CA SER A 116 -2.50 -8.04 -7.76
C SER A 116 -2.41 -9.38 -8.52
N ALA A 117 -1.27 -9.65 -9.18
CA ALA A 117 -1.03 -10.89 -9.92
C ALA A 117 -0.16 -11.90 -9.13
N LEU A 118 0.09 -11.67 -7.85
CA LEU A 118 0.96 -12.48 -7.01
C LEU A 118 0.16 -13.26 -5.97
N ASP A 119 0.70 -14.38 -5.53
CA ASP A 119 0.19 -15.10 -4.37
C ASP A 119 0.48 -14.33 -3.07
N PRO A 120 -0.22 -14.61 -1.96
CA PRO A 120 -0.09 -13.84 -0.72
C PRO A 120 1.33 -13.78 -0.15
N GLU A 121 2.09 -14.88 -0.20
CA GLU A 121 3.45 -14.93 0.33
C GLU A 121 4.39 -14.05 -0.52
N THR A 122 4.29 -14.16 -1.83
CA THR A 122 5.06 -13.33 -2.78
C THR A 122 4.67 -11.85 -2.66
N THR A 123 3.38 -11.56 -2.42
CA THR A 123 2.89 -10.20 -2.15
C THR A 123 3.60 -9.62 -0.93
N GLN A 124 3.60 -10.32 0.20
CA GLN A 124 4.27 -9.87 1.42
C GLN A 124 5.77 -9.63 1.20
N ALA A 125 6.46 -10.57 0.53
CA ALA A 125 7.87 -10.41 0.21
C ALA A 125 8.15 -9.19 -0.69
N THR A 126 7.25 -8.89 -1.64
CA THR A 126 7.35 -7.71 -2.52
C THR A 126 7.13 -6.41 -1.75
N LEU A 127 6.12 -6.36 -0.84
CA LEU A 127 5.86 -5.20 0.00
C LEU A 127 7.03 -4.90 0.94
N GLN A 128 7.62 -5.91 1.56
CA GLN A 128 8.82 -5.76 2.40
C GLN A 128 10.01 -5.24 1.58
N LEU A 129 10.19 -5.73 0.36
CA LEU A 129 11.22 -5.21 -0.54
C LEU A 129 10.98 -3.74 -0.87
N LEU A 130 9.75 -3.32 -1.20
CA LEU A 130 9.43 -1.92 -1.48
C LEU A 130 9.65 -1.03 -0.24
N LYS A 131 9.27 -1.50 0.94
CA LYS A 131 9.52 -0.80 2.22
C LYS A 131 11.02 -0.61 2.48
N LYS A 132 11.82 -1.66 2.23
CA LYS A 132 13.29 -1.61 2.31
C LYS A 132 13.87 -0.57 1.35
N ILE A 133 13.46 -0.61 0.08
CA ILE A 133 13.89 0.31 -0.97
C ILE A 133 13.53 1.76 -0.60
N ASN A 134 12.30 2.02 -0.16
CA ASN A 134 11.87 3.34 0.29
C ASN A 134 12.79 3.88 1.40
N LYS A 135 13.09 3.04 2.40
CA LYS A 135 13.92 3.42 3.55
C LYS A 135 15.40 3.64 3.18
N GLU A 136 15.96 2.74 2.36
CA GLU A 136 17.40 2.76 2.03
C GLU A 136 17.75 3.83 0.98
N LEU A 137 16.85 4.04 0.01
CA LEU A 137 17.09 4.97 -1.11
C LEU A 137 16.39 6.32 -0.93
N GLY A 138 15.55 6.50 0.09
CA GLY A 138 14.82 7.74 0.34
C GLY A 138 13.83 8.11 -0.77
N LEU A 139 13.31 7.12 -1.52
CA LEU A 139 12.41 7.33 -2.65
C LEU A 139 11.00 7.66 -2.17
N THR A 140 10.30 8.54 -2.89
CA THR A 140 8.84 8.64 -2.77
C THR A 140 8.20 7.54 -3.62
N ILE A 141 7.37 6.69 -3.00
CA ILE A 141 6.63 5.63 -3.70
C ILE A 141 5.16 6.04 -3.75
N VAL A 142 4.60 6.15 -4.96
CA VAL A 142 3.17 6.34 -5.19
C VAL A 142 2.60 5.02 -5.69
N MET A 143 1.70 4.45 -4.92
CA MET A 143 1.11 3.13 -5.18
C MET A 143 -0.36 3.26 -5.55
N ILE A 144 -0.76 2.59 -6.63
CA ILE A 144 -2.16 2.40 -7.01
C ILE A 144 -2.53 0.97 -6.65
N THR A 145 -3.54 0.82 -5.82
CA THR A 145 -4.05 -0.49 -5.39
C THR A 145 -5.51 -0.40 -4.95
N HIS A 146 -6.23 -1.47 -5.07
CA HIS A 146 -7.54 -1.66 -4.46
C HIS A 146 -7.49 -2.59 -3.23
N GLU A 147 -6.30 -3.04 -2.84
CA GLU A 147 -6.06 -3.93 -1.70
C GLU A 147 -5.81 -3.09 -0.43
N MET A 148 -6.82 -2.99 0.44
CA MET A 148 -6.73 -2.19 1.66
C MET A 148 -5.66 -2.68 2.63
N ASP A 149 -5.37 -3.98 2.63
CA ASP A 149 -4.30 -4.56 3.46
C ASP A 149 -2.91 -4.11 3.00
N VAL A 150 -2.71 -3.90 1.71
CA VAL A 150 -1.48 -3.31 1.17
C VAL A 150 -1.33 -1.86 1.67
N VAL A 151 -2.41 -1.07 1.60
CA VAL A 151 -2.39 0.32 2.09
C VAL A 151 -2.03 0.38 3.57
N LYS A 152 -2.67 -0.45 4.41
CA LYS A 152 -2.39 -0.53 5.86
C LYS A 152 -0.92 -0.83 6.17
N GLN A 153 -0.32 -1.73 5.40
CA GLN A 153 1.01 -2.26 5.71
C GLN A 153 2.16 -1.31 5.38
N ILE A 154 2.07 -0.59 4.26
CA ILE A 154 3.23 0.16 3.76
C ILE A 154 2.99 1.63 3.44
N CYS A 155 1.74 2.10 3.33
CA CYS A 155 1.45 3.48 2.96
C CYS A 155 1.37 4.39 4.19
N ASN A 156 1.96 5.59 4.10
CA ASN A 156 1.84 6.62 5.15
C ASN A 156 0.60 7.50 4.93
N ARG A 157 0.32 7.83 3.66
CA ARG A 157 -0.83 8.64 3.25
C ARG A 157 -1.66 7.89 2.23
N VAL A 158 -2.94 8.19 2.19
CA VAL A 158 -3.89 7.62 1.23
C VAL A 158 -4.68 8.72 0.54
N VAL A 159 -4.94 8.51 -0.74
CA VAL A 159 -5.86 9.32 -1.55
C VAL A 159 -6.89 8.37 -2.13
N VAL A 160 -8.15 8.54 -1.74
CA VAL A 160 -9.27 7.74 -2.25
C VAL A 160 -9.88 8.44 -3.46
N MET A 161 -10.00 7.70 -4.54
CA MET A 161 -10.58 8.21 -5.78
C MET A 161 -11.85 7.45 -6.15
N ASN A 162 -12.83 8.18 -6.65
CA ASN A 162 -14.04 7.61 -7.23
C ASN A 162 -14.41 8.33 -8.52
N LYS A 163 -14.59 7.58 -9.62
CA LYS A 163 -14.94 8.12 -10.95
C LYS A 163 -14.04 9.28 -11.39
N GLY A 164 -12.74 9.18 -11.11
CA GLY A 164 -11.74 10.19 -11.51
C GLY A 164 -11.66 11.43 -10.60
N VAL A 165 -12.41 11.46 -9.49
CA VAL A 165 -12.40 12.55 -8.51
C VAL A 165 -11.81 12.06 -7.21
N VAL A 166 -10.97 12.88 -6.57
CA VAL A 166 -10.51 12.65 -5.19
C VAL A 166 -11.68 12.91 -4.24
N VAL A 167 -12.05 11.91 -3.48
CA VAL A 167 -13.19 11.97 -2.54
C VAL A 167 -12.75 12.06 -1.08
N GLU A 168 -11.56 11.57 -0.76
CA GLU A 168 -10.96 11.67 0.56
C GLU A 168 -9.45 11.54 0.48
N GLU A 169 -8.70 12.25 1.32
CA GLU A 169 -7.25 12.10 1.47
C GLU A 169 -6.82 12.34 2.91
N GLY A 170 -5.71 11.73 3.31
CA GLY A 170 -5.18 11.93 4.65
C GLY A 170 -4.08 10.95 5.02
N ASP A 171 -3.74 10.97 6.30
CA ASP A 171 -2.92 9.94 6.92
C ASP A 171 -3.68 8.61 6.95
N VAL A 172 -2.99 7.51 6.67
CA VAL A 172 -3.64 6.19 6.61
C VAL A 172 -4.35 5.86 7.93
N LEU A 173 -3.72 6.15 9.07
CA LEU A 173 -4.30 5.89 10.37
C LEU A 173 -5.61 6.67 10.60
N GLU A 174 -5.63 7.95 10.22
CA GLU A 174 -6.80 8.81 10.38
C GLU A 174 -7.95 8.36 9.48
N VAL A 175 -7.68 8.15 8.19
CA VAL A 175 -8.69 7.75 7.20
C VAL A 175 -9.27 6.37 7.53
N PHE A 176 -8.44 5.43 7.99
CA PHE A 176 -8.92 4.10 8.37
C PHE A 176 -9.69 4.08 9.69
N ARG A 177 -9.33 4.97 10.63
CA ARG A 177 -10.04 5.09 11.91
C ARG A 177 -11.40 5.72 11.78
N ASP A 178 -11.50 6.81 11.00
CA ASP A 178 -12.70 7.65 10.90
C ASP A 178 -12.91 8.14 9.46
N PRO A 179 -13.25 7.21 8.51
CA PRO A 179 -13.50 7.55 7.12
C PRO A 179 -14.72 8.48 7.00
N LYS A 180 -14.55 9.61 6.33
CA LYS A 180 -15.57 10.66 6.21
C LYS A 180 -16.49 10.42 5.01
N ASN A 181 -15.93 9.87 3.92
CA ASN A 181 -16.66 9.68 2.68
C ASN A 181 -17.29 8.29 2.61
N GLU A 182 -18.53 8.21 2.11
CA GLU A 182 -19.26 6.94 1.97
C GLU A 182 -18.53 5.92 1.08
N VAL A 183 -17.82 6.38 0.05
CA VAL A 183 -17.01 5.51 -0.81
C VAL A 183 -15.85 4.90 -0.04
N THR A 184 -15.17 5.71 0.77
CA THR A 184 -14.09 5.22 1.66
C THR A 184 -14.66 4.23 2.65
N GLN A 185 -15.80 4.54 3.27
CA GLN A 185 -16.49 3.63 4.18
C GLN A 185 -16.86 2.31 3.50
N ALA A 186 -17.34 2.35 2.26
CA ALA A 186 -17.66 1.15 1.49
C ALA A 186 -16.41 0.32 1.13
N MET A 187 -15.32 0.97 0.71
CA MET A 187 -14.05 0.30 0.40
C MET A 187 -13.44 -0.33 1.65
N LEU A 188 -13.48 0.38 2.76
CA LEU A 188 -13.03 -0.13 4.05
C LEU A 188 -14.06 -1.10 4.65
N GLY A 189 -15.34 -0.96 4.34
CA GLY A 189 -16.43 -1.79 4.87
C GLY A 189 -16.31 -3.26 4.49
N THR A 190 -15.73 -3.59 3.34
CA THR A 190 -15.37 -4.97 3.00
C THR A 190 -14.20 -5.48 3.85
N ALA A 191 -13.23 -4.63 4.17
CA ALA A 191 -12.17 -4.92 5.12
C ALA A 191 -12.63 -4.77 6.59
N LEU A 192 -13.72 -4.01 6.81
CA LEU A 192 -14.35 -3.74 8.10
C LEU A 192 -15.65 -4.54 8.31
N ALA A 193 -16.00 -5.48 7.44
CA ALA A 193 -17.22 -6.31 7.59
C ALA A 193 -17.26 -7.02 8.94
N ALA A 194 -16.10 -7.26 9.57
CA ALA A 194 -15.99 -7.69 10.95
C ALA A 194 -16.38 -6.60 11.98
N ARG A 195 -16.53 -5.32 11.57
CA ARG A 195 -16.93 -4.22 12.47
C ARG A 195 -18.45 -4.05 12.59
N THR A 196 -19.22 -4.74 11.77
CA THR A 196 -20.68 -4.76 11.87
C THR A 196 -21.13 -5.98 12.65
N ILE A 197 -22.11 -5.77 13.53
CA ILE A 197 -22.74 -6.89 14.24
C ILE A 197 -23.31 -7.84 13.18
N PRO A 198 -22.96 -9.13 13.19
CA PRO A 198 -23.52 -10.10 12.25
C PRO A 198 -25.04 -10.04 12.25
N ALA A 199 -25.66 -10.12 11.07
CA ALA A 199 -27.11 -10.05 10.92
C ALA A 199 -27.84 -11.05 11.84
N SER A 200 -27.26 -12.23 12.06
CA SER A 200 -27.75 -13.26 12.97
C SER A 200 -27.79 -12.83 14.45
N MET A 201 -27.00 -11.81 14.81
CA MET A 201 -26.91 -11.31 16.20
C MET A 201 -27.75 -10.05 16.42
N VAL A 202 -28.16 -9.34 15.34
CA VAL A 202 -28.87 -8.04 15.46
C VAL A 202 -30.13 -8.15 16.30
N GLU A 203 -30.96 -9.17 16.10
CA GLU A 203 -32.19 -9.36 16.88
C GLU A 203 -31.91 -9.68 18.35
N ARG A 204 -30.85 -10.45 18.63
CA ARG A 204 -30.44 -10.75 20.01
C ARG A 204 -29.94 -9.49 20.74
N VAL A 205 -29.15 -8.67 20.03
CA VAL A 205 -28.64 -7.40 20.56
C VAL A 205 -29.79 -6.43 20.85
N LYS A 206 -30.73 -6.28 19.90
CA LYS A 206 -31.93 -5.46 20.12
C LYS A 206 -32.73 -5.92 21.34
N LYS A 207 -32.90 -7.22 21.52
CA LYS A 207 -33.60 -7.78 22.68
C LYS A 207 -32.88 -7.41 23.98
N VAL A 208 -31.56 -7.56 24.02
CA VAL A 208 -30.75 -7.21 25.20
C VAL A 208 -30.85 -5.70 25.50
N LEU A 209 -30.76 -4.84 24.48
CA LEU A 209 -30.86 -3.38 24.65
C LEU A 209 -32.21 -2.94 25.20
N ASN A 210 -33.29 -3.65 24.83
CA ASN A 210 -34.65 -3.34 25.27
C ASN A 210 -35.05 -4.03 26.58
N THR A 211 -34.19 -4.91 27.11
CA THR A 211 -34.43 -5.58 28.40
C THR A 211 -33.70 -4.81 29.48
N PRO A 212 -34.36 -4.41 30.57
CA PRO A 212 -33.66 -3.80 31.71
C PRO A 212 -32.64 -4.76 32.28
N GLY A 213 -31.41 -4.28 32.54
CA GLY A 213 -30.39 -5.04 33.24
C GLY A 213 -30.74 -5.25 34.71
N GLU A 214 -29.93 -5.98 35.43
CA GLU A 214 -30.02 -6.15 36.86
C GLU A 214 -30.02 -4.76 37.56
N ASN A 215 -30.83 -4.58 38.56
CA ASN A 215 -31.02 -3.32 39.27
C ASN A 215 -31.62 -2.15 38.43
N GLY A 216 -32.35 -2.45 37.36
CA GLY A 216 -32.98 -1.43 36.52
C GLY A 216 -32.01 -0.59 35.66
N ARG A 217 -30.75 -0.98 35.57
CA ARG A 217 -29.74 -0.33 34.70
C ARG A 217 -30.11 -0.53 33.24
N LYS A 218 -29.88 0.50 32.40
CA LYS A 218 -30.08 0.40 30.97
C LYS A 218 -28.84 -0.27 30.30
N ASN A 219 -29.10 -1.19 29.40
CA ASN A 219 -28.06 -1.74 28.56
C ASN A 219 -27.70 -0.78 27.42
N HIS A 220 -26.41 -0.64 27.15
CA HIS A 220 -25.89 0.18 26.08
C HIS A 220 -25.00 -0.64 25.15
N LEU A 221 -25.10 -0.43 23.84
CA LEU A 221 -24.15 -0.94 22.89
C LEU A 221 -23.11 0.14 22.64
N ILE A 222 -21.86 -0.18 22.91
CA ILE A 222 -20.75 0.73 22.69
C ILE A 222 -19.70 0.06 21.79
N ARG A 223 -19.04 0.85 20.97
CA ARG A 223 -17.84 0.46 20.26
C ARG A 223 -16.65 1.16 20.90
N LEU A 224 -15.68 0.37 21.30
CA LEU A 224 -14.42 0.88 21.82
C LEU A 224 -13.32 0.63 20.78
N THR A 225 -12.50 1.63 20.57
CA THR A 225 -11.32 1.53 19.71
C THR A 225 -10.11 1.86 20.58
N PHE A 226 -9.18 0.92 20.67
CA PHE A 226 -7.91 1.11 21.37
C PHE A 226 -6.83 1.36 20.34
N VAL A 227 -5.90 2.27 20.63
CA VAL A 227 -4.86 2.70 19.67
C VAL A 227 -3.51 2.75 20.39
N GLY A 228 -2.47 2.24 19.73
CA GLY A 228 -1.09 2.29 20.26
C GLY A 228 -0.96 1.55 21.59
N SER A 229 -0.34 2.14 22.60
CA SER A 229 -0.10 1.50 23.90
C SER A 229 -1.38 1.06 24.63
N SER A 230 -2.51 1.69 24.34
CA SER A 230 -3.79 1.32 24.97
C SER A 230 -4.31 -0.06 24.54
N THR A 231 -3.80 -0.63 23.46
CA THR A 231 -4.17 -1.99 23.00
C THR A 231 -3.67 -3.08 23.93
N THR A 232 -2.57 -2.84 24.63
CA THR A 232 -1.95 -3.80 25.57
C THR A 232 -2.34 -3.55 27.02
N GLU A 233 -3.03 -2.44 27.32
CA GLU A 233 -3.47 -2.14 28.68
C GLU A 233 -4.80 -2.81 29.03
N PRO A 234 -5.01 -3.22 30.28
CA PRO A 234 -6.26 -3.85 30.73
C PRO A 234 -7.35 -2.79 30.96
N VAL A 235 -7.68 -1.97 29.93
CA VAL A 235 -8.60 -0.85 30.05
C VAL A 235 -10.01 -1.27 30.45
N LEU A 236 -10.52 -2.35 29.83
CA LEU A 236 -11.87 -2.86 30.14
C LEU A 236 -11.97 -3.35 31.57
N SER A 237 -11.03 -4.16 32.04
CA SER A 237 -11.07 -4.68 33.42
C SER A 237 -10.92 -3.59 34.47
N ARG A 238 -10.10 -2.55 34.18
CA ARG A 238 -10.01 -1.36 35.04
C ARG A 238 -11.31 -0.57 35.07
N ALA A 239 -11.99 -0.41 33.92
CA ALA A 239 -13.28 0.27 33.83
C ALA A 239 -14.36 -0.52 34.59
N CYS A 240 -14.44 -1.84 34.44
CA CYS A 240 -15.34 -2.68 35.22
C CYS A 240 -15.17 -2.47 36.72
N SER A 241 -13.93 -2.59 37.20
CA SER A 241 -13.63 -2.47 38.64
C SER A 241 -13.87 -1.05 39.17
N LYS A 242 -13.56 0.00 38.38
CA LYS A 242 -13.66 1.39 38.81
C LYS A 242 -15.09 1.91 38.83
N PHE A 243 -15.92 1.48 37.89
CA PHE A 243 -17.24 2.02 37.68
C PHE A 243 -18.37 1.01 37.97
N ASP A 244 -18.04 -0.14 38.48
CA ASP A 244 -19.00 -1.23 38.76
C ASP A 244 -19.86 -1.54 37.53
N LEU A 245 -19.18 -1.83 36.39
CA LEU A 245 -19.81 -2.08 35.12
C LEU A 245 -19.62 -3.54 34.71
N ASP A 246 -20.66 -4.12 34.12
CA ASP A 246 -20.61 -5.40 33.47
C ASP A 246 -20.49 -5.23 31.96
N PHE A 247 -19.54 -5.91 31.34
CA PHE A 247 -19.34 -5.92 29.89
C PHE A 247 -19.54 -7.30 29.30
N ASN A 248 -20.26 -7.32 28.19
CA ASN A 248 -20.33 -8.50 27.34
C ASN A 248 -19.72 -8.17 25.97
N ILE A 249 -18.63 -8.82 25.59
CA ILE A 249 -17.96 -8.62 24.30
C ILE A 249 -18.71 -9.40 23.23
N LEU A 250 -19.34 -8.67 22.31
CA LEU A 250 -20.08 -9.26 21.19
C LEU A 250 -19.17 -9.57 19.99
N LEU A 251 -18.17 -8.72 19.78
CA LEU A 251 -17.21 -8.84 18.70
C LEU A 251 -15.91 -8.13 19.12
N GLY A 252 -14.78 -8.73 18.81
CA GLY A 252 -13.46 -8.13 18.96
C GLY A 252 -12.62 -8.40 17.73
N GLN A 253 -11.86 -7.39 17.31
CA GLN A 253 -10.89 -7.50 16.22
C GLN A 253 -9.66 -6.70 16.60
N VAL A 254 -8.50 -7.20 16.24
CA VAL A 254 -7.23 -6.50 16.33
C VAL A 254 -6.73 -6.30 14.91
N ASP A 255 -6.54 -5.06 14.53
CA ASP A 255 -5.94 -4.66 13.25
C ASP A 255 -4.55 -4.07 13.51
N GLU A 256 -3.61 -4.36 12.63
CA GLU A 256 -2.29 -3.76 12.65
C GLU A 256 -2.14 -2.83 11.45
N ILE A 257 -1.77 -1.57 11.70
CA ILE A 257 -1.49 -0.57 10.66
C ILE A 257 -0.08 -0.04 10.92
N GLN A 258 0.83 -0.20 9.96
CA GLN A 258 2.23 0.24 10.05
C GLN A 258 2.98 -0.28 11.30
N SER A 259 2.68 -1.52 11.72
CA SER A 259 3.21 -2.13 12.95
C SER A 259 2.70 -1.49 14.26
N GLU A 260 1.64 -0.70 14.20
CA GLU A 260 0.88 -0.26 15.38
C GLU A 260 -0.44 -1.04 15.46
N SER A 261 -0.74 -1.59 16.65
CA SER A 261 -1.96 -2.37 16.90
C SER A 261 -3.14 -1.47 17.24
N TYR A 262 -4.32 -1.78 16.69
CA TYR A 262 -5.58 -1.05 16.86
C TYR A 262 -6.71 -1.96 17.32
#